data_154c3821ad437ed968c24612b31aeb19
#
_entry.id   154c3821ad437ed968c24612b31aeb19
#
_cell.length_a   1.000
_cell.length_b   1.000
_cell.length_c   1.000
_cell.angle_alpha   90.00
_cell.angle_beta   90.00
_cell.angle_gamma   90.00
#
_symmetry.space_group_name_H-M   'P 1'
#
loop_
_entity.id
_entity.type
_entity.pdbx_description
1 polymer ?
#
loop_
_entity_poly.entity_id
_entity_poly.type
_entity_poly.pdbx_seq_one_letter_code
_entity_poly.pdbx_strand_id
1 'polypeptide(L)'
;TVKNVVGTGGQADALYLIAIDTDNGVTTTFQISRNTMVDIDLYNTAGDFIRTENNQICLSYAYGDGKETSAENTVRSVRRLFYGLPVAQSYTALDISGISALNDSIGGVTVTSPVTYKDDNNKVVYNEGQIYELHGKDAESFVRSRNHETANYNDNRMARQKAYLNAFIDKTVSMTKSDVTTPVTIYNSAKPYMTTNLSAAKVSYLATDLLRKGITSADIQKVPGKDKDGKNYVEYKVDNKKFFKMIVDTFYVQAD
;
A
#
# COMPACT_ATOMS: atom_id res chain seq x y z
N THR A 1 19.69 -5.60 -23.61
CA THR A 1 19.25 -5.87 -22.22
C THR A 1 19.67 -4.66 -21.40
N VAL A 2 18.72 -3.75 -21.12
CA VAL A 2 18.95 -2.67 -20.14
C VAL A 2 19.10 -3.39 -18.79
N LYS A 3 20.29 -3.41 -18.25
CA LYS A 3 20.50 -3.84 -16.87
C LYS A 3 19.76 -2.83 -15.98
N ASN A 4 18.73 -3.28 -15.27
CA ASN A 4 18.09 -2.47 -14.25
C ASN A 4 19.16 -2.08 -13.23
N VAL A 5 19.50 -0.80 -13.19
CA VAL A 5 20.48 -0.27 -12.26
C VAL A 5 19.76 -0.12 -10.92
N VAL A 6 20.32 -0.70 -9.86
CA VAL A 6 19.84 -0.50 -8.49
C VAL A 6 19.70 1.00 -8.22
N GLY A 7 18.58 1.41 -7.62
CA GLY A 7 18.26 2.81 -7.37
C GLY A 7 17.43 3.50 -8.46
N THR A 8 17.21 2.86 -9.62
CA THR A 8 16.37 3.40 -10.70
C THR A 8 14.96 2.79 -10.75
N GLY A 9 14.70 1.75 -9.96
CA GLY A 9 13.43 1.01 -9.92
C GLY A 9 12.26 1.75 -9.29
N GLY A 10 12.43 3.02 -8.91
CA GLY A 10 11.41 3.80 -8.20
C GLY A 10 11.38 3.52 -6.69
N GLN A 11 10.48 4.18 -6.00
CA GLN A 11 10.28 4.05 -4.55
C GLN A 11 8.87 3.54 -4.27
N ALA A 12 8.69 2.81 -3.16
CA ALA A 12 7.36 2.40 -2.72
C ALA A 12 6.62 3.58 -2.06
N ASP A 13 5.77 4.26 -2.81
CA ASP A 13 5.05 5.47 -2.37
C ASP A 13 3.84 5.19 -1.48
N ALA A 14 3.28 3.98 -1.56
CA ALA A 14 2.18 3.51 -0.72
C ALA A 14 2.48 2.06 -0.33
N LEU A 15 2.46 1.78 0.98
CA LEU A 15 2.72 0.45 1.52
C LEU A 15 1.57 0.02 2.42
N TYR A 16 1.07 -1.18 2.17
CA TYR A 16 0.02 -1.81 2.95
C TYR A 16 0.41 -3.24 3.30
N LEU A 17 0.26 -3.62 4.56
CA LEU A 17 0.26 -5.02 4.98
C LEU A 17 -1.18 -5.43 5.25
N ILE A 18 -1.69 -6.43 4.52
CA ILE A 18 -3.04 -6.96 4.68
C ILE A 18 -2.92 -8.28 5.43
N ALA A 19 -3.44 -8.32 6.65
CA ALA A 19 -3.58 -9.51 7.46
C ALA A 19 -4.99 -10.07 7.29
N ILE A 20 -5.07 -11.34 6.92
CA ILE A 20 -6.33 -12.05 6.70
C ILE A 20 -6.40 -13.19 7.68
N ASP A 21 -7.32 -13.11 8.64
CA ASP A 21 -7.71 -14.25 9.47
C ASP A 21 -8.68 -15.12 8.67
N THR A 22 -8.14 -16.22 8.13
CA THR A 22 -8.93 -17.15 7.32
C THR A 22 -9.91 -17.97 8.13
N ASP A 23 -9.77 -18.05 9.44
CA ASP A 23 -10.68 -18.81 10.30
C ASP A 23 -11.93 -17.99 10.64
N ASN A 24 -11.76 -16.72 10.95
CA ASN A 24 -12.83 -15.82 11.36
C ASN A 24 -13.30 -14.86 10.24
N GLY A 25 -12.60 -14.80 9.10
CA GLY A 25 -12.92 -13.90 7.99
C GLY A 25 -12.64 -12.43 8.28
N VAL A 26 -11.81 -12.12 9.28
CA VAL A 26 -11.44 -10.75 9.63
C VAL A 26 -10.24 -10.32 8.80
N THR A 27 -10.31 -9.11 8.29
CA THR A 27 -9.20 -8.51 7.54
C THR A 27 -8.77 -7.20 8.20
N THR A 28 -7.50 -7.13 8.58
CA THR A 28 -6.88 -5.89 9.10
C THR A 28 -5.82 -5.41 8.10
N THR A 29 -5.89 -4.14 7.72
CA THR A 29 -4.93 -3.54 6.80
C THR A 29 -4.10 -2.49 7.52
N PHE A 30 -2.77 -2.69 7.58
CA PHE A 30 -1.82 -1.72 8.12
C PHE A 30 -1.33 -0.81 7.00
N GLN A 31 -1.66 0.48 7.08
CA GLN A 31 -1.08 1.49 6.20
C GLN A 31 0.24 1.98 6.79
N ILE A 32 1.34 1.76 6.09
CA ILE A 32 2.70 2.09 6.52
C ILE A 32 3.13 3.38 5.81
N SER A 33 3.56 4.39 6.58
CA SER A 33 4.12 5.60 5.99
C SER A 33 5.39 5.27 5.19
N ARG A 34 5.50 5.80 3.98
CA ARG A 34 6.71 5.63 3.17
C ARG A 34 7.98 6.14 3.84
N ASN A 35 7.83 7.11 4.74
CA ASN A 35 8.93 7.73 5.49
C ASN A 35 9.30 6.94 6.76
N THR A 36 8.66 5.79 7.02
CA THR A 36 8.93 4.96 8.21
C THR A 36 10.40 4.55 8.23
N MET A 37 11.07 4.91 9.32
CA MET A 37 12.46 4.53 9.55
C MET A 37 12.54 3.08 10.01
N VAL A 38 13.26 2.26 9.26
CA VAL A 38 13.45 0.83 9.51
C VAL A 38 14.76 0.39 8.88
N ASP A 39 15.32 -0.73 9.33
CA ASP A 39 16.50 -1.32 8.72
C ASP A 39 16.16 -1.91 7.35
N ILE A 40 16.79 -1.38 6.30
CA ILE A 40 16.68 -1.83 4.91
C ILE A 40 18.01 -2.36 4.41
N ASP A 41 17.97 -3.32 3.48
CA ASP A 41 19.16 -3.84 2.84
C ASP A 41 19.54 -2.98 1.63
N LEU A 42 20.79 -2.60 1.54
CA LEU A 42 21.37 -1.82 0.45
C LEU A 42 22.17 -2.74 -0.46
N TYR A 43 21.99 -2.57 -1.77
CA TYR A 43 22.68 -3.34 -2.81
C TYR A 43 23.42 -2.40 -3.75
N ASN A 44 24.51 -2.86 -4.34
CA ASN A 44 25.23 -2.13 -5.38
C ASN A 44 24.53 -2.30 -6.75
N THR A 45 25.05 -1.62 -7.77
CA THR A 45 24.50 -1.67 -9.14
C THR A 45 24.64 -3.04 -9.80
N ALA A 46 25.46 -3.94 -9.25
CA ALA A 46 25.60 -5.32 -9.71
C ALA A 46 24.59 -6.26 -9.03
N GLY A 47 23.89 -5.78 -7.99
CA GLY A 47 22.94 -6.57 -7.21
C GLY A 47 23.56 -7.27 -6.00
N ASP A 48 24.81 -6.95 -5.65
CA ASP A 48 25.46 -7.51 -4.48
C ASP A 48 25.03 -6.75 -3.22
N PHE A 49 24.81 -7.49 -2.13
CA PHE A 49 24.51 -6.90 -0.82
C PHE A 49 25.72 -6.11 -0.30
N ILE A 50 25.48 -4.87 0.14
CA ILE A 50 26.50 -4.00 0.74
C ILE A 50 26.40 -4.02 2.26
N ARG A 51 25.24 -3.61 2.78
CA ARG A 51 24.97 -3.51 4.22
C ARG A 51 23.48 -3.33 4.49
N THR A 52 23.12 -3.50 5.74
CA THR A 52 21.81 -3.07 6.26
C THR A 52 21.98 -1.70 6.94
N GLU A 53 21.03 -0.80 6.71
CA GLU A 53 21.07 0.57 7.22
C GLU A 53 19.67 1.04 7.61
N ASN A 54 19.56 1.81 8.69
CA ASN A 54 18.30 2.43 9.09
C ASN A 54 17.95 3.59 8.16
N ASN A 55 16.87 3.44 7.38
CA ASN A 55 16.48 4.41 6.37
C ASN A 55 14.96 4.39 6.14
N GLN A 56 14.44 5.28 5.29
CA GLN A 56 13.03 5.28 4.92
C GLN A 56 12.66 3.96 4.22
N ILE A 57 11.56 3.32 4.64
CA ILE A 57 11.12 2.02 4.12
C ILE A 57 10.85 2.04 2.61
N CYS A 58 10.42 3.19 2.04
CA CYS A 58 10.20 3.32 0.60
C CYS A 58 11.45 3.05 -0.24
N LEU A 59 12.64 3.27 0.31
CA LEU A 59 13.91 3.05 -0.36
C LEU A 59 14.24 1.56 -0.49
N SER A 60 13.65 0.69 0.33
CA SER A 60 13.87 -0.75 0.22
C SER A 60 13.54 -1.29 -1.18
N TYR A 61 12.51 -0.75 -1.82
CA TYR A 61 12.15 -1.11 -3.20
C TYR A 61 13.20 -0.58 -4.21
N ALA A 62 13.68 0.64 -4.01
CA ALA A 62 14.65 1.27 -4.91
C ALA A 62 16.00 0.54 -4.96
N TYR A 63 16.38 -0.17 -3.89
CA TYR A 63 17.63 -0.94 -3.82
C TYR A 63 17.53 -2.36 -4.38
N GLY A 64 16.52 -2.69 -5.17
CA GLY A 64 16.39 -3.93 -5.91
C GLY A 64 16.45 -3.72 -7.43
N ASP A 65 15.90 -4.66 -8.16
CA ASP A 65 15.85 -4.70 -9.62
C ASP A 65 14.63 -3.98 -10.23
N GLY A 66 13.80 -3.34 -9.40
CA GLY A 66 12.51 -2.79 -9.79
C GLY A 66 11.40 -3.83 -10.01
N LYS A 67 11.66 -5.08 -9.65
CA LYS A 67 10.75 -6.23 -9.78
C LYS A 67 10.77 -7.11 -8.52
N GLU A 68 11.05 -8.39 -8.69
CA GLU A 68 10.99 -9.39 -7.63
C GLU A 68 11.95 -9.09 -6.48
N THR A 69 13.22 -8.81 -6.78
CA THR A 69 14.23 -8.51 -5.75
C THR A 69 13.86 -7.24 -4.96
N SER A 70 13.30 -6.22 -5.63
CA SER A 70 12.78 -5.00 -4.99
C SER A 70 11.63 -5.30 -4.05
N ALA A 71 10.65 -6.10 -4.51
CA ALA A 71 9.51 -6.50 -3.70
C ALA A 71 9.94 -7.33 -2.48
N GLU A 72 10.84 -8.29 -2.66
CA GLU A 72 11.38 -9.10 -1.57
C GLU A 72 12.18 -8.29 -0.56
N ASN A 73 12.96 -7.29 -1.00
CA ASN A 73 13.65 -6.38 -0.11
C ASN A 73 12.66 -5.58 0.75
N THR A 74 11.58 -5.12 0.12
CA THR A 74 10.50 -4.43 0.84
C THR A 74 9.80 -5.37 1.84
N VAL A 75 9.55 -6.62 1.47
CA VAL A 75 9.00 -7.65 2.38
C VAL A 75 9.90 -7.85 3.60
N ARG A 76 11.23 -7.95 3.41
CA ARG A 76 12.19 -8.07 4.53
C ARG A 76 12.12 -6.86 5.46
N SER A 77 12.04 -5.66 4.88
CA SER A 77 11.93 -4.41 5.66
C SER A 77 10.61 -4.33 6.45
N VAL A 78 9.49 -4.76 5.85
CA VAL A 78 8.20 -4.88 6.55
C VAL A 78 8.28 -5.90 7.70
N ARG A 79 8.89 -7.06 7.49
CA ARG A 79 9.09 -8.04 8.58
C ARG A 79 9.92 -7.48 9.74
N ARG A 80 10.98 -6.72 9.45
CA ARG A 80 11.77 -6.04 10.49
C ARG A 80 10.93 -5.02 11.26
N LEU A 81 10.11 -4.23 10.54
CA LEU A 81 9.17 -3.30 11.17
C LEU A 81 8.19 -4.02 12.12
N PHE A 82 7.74 -5.22 11.75
CA PHE A 82 6.85 -6.07 12.54
C PHE A 82 7.61 -7.02 13.49
N TYR A 83 8.77 -6.60 14.01
CA TYR A 83 9.59 -7.31 15.00
C TYR A 83 9.99 -8.73 14.59
N GLY A 84 10.18 -8.97 13.31
CA GLY A 84 10.58 -10.27 12.77
C GLY A 84 9.44 -11.30 12.65
N LEU A 85 8.20 -10.91 12.88
CA LEU A 85 7.05 -11.79 12.66
C LEU A 85 7.01 -12.29 11.21
N PRO A 86 6.56 -13.53 10.95
CA PRO A 86 6.50 -14.13 9.62
C PRO A 86 5.32 -13.58 8.78
N VAL A 87 5.19 -12.25 8.77
CA VAL A 87 4.20 -11.53 7.96
C VAL A 87 4.68 -11.35 6.52
N ALA A 88 3.80 -10.85 5.64
CA ALA A 88 4.11 -10.54 4.24
C ALA A 88 4.71 -11.73 3.46
N GLN A 89 4.07 -12.89 3.52
CA GLN A 89 4.49 -14.07 2.74
C GLN A 89 4.15 -13.93 1.25
N SER A 90 3.14 -13.14 0.93
CA SER A 90 2.75 -12.80 -0.43
C SER A 90 2.87 -11.30 -0.64
N TYR A 91 3.20 -10.89 -1.86
CA TYR A 91 3.34 -9.48 -2.21
C TYR A 91 2.73 -9.16 -3.57
N THR A 92 2.34 -7.91 -3.72
CA THR A 92 1.99 -7.29 -5.00
C THR A 92 2.56 -5.88 -5.02
N ALA A 93 3.47 -5.62 -5.94
CA ALA A 93 3.97 -4.28 -6.24
C ALA A 93 3.29 -3.80 -7.53
N LEU A 94 2.52 -2.74 -7.44
CA LEU A 94 1.79 -2.14 -8.57
C LEU A 94 2.49 -0.85 -8.99
N ASP A 95 2.82 -0.75 -10.27
CA ASP A 95 3.24 0.51 -10.86
C ASP A 95 2.11 1.53 -10.79
N ILE A 96 2.45 2.80 -10.54
CA ILE A 96 1.47 3.87 -10.36
C ILE A 96 0.58 4.04 -11.61
N SER A 97 1.12 3.79 -12.81
CA SER A 97 0.37 3.84 -14.07
C SER A 97 -0.71 2.76 -14.16
N GLY A 98 -0.56 1.67 -13.41
CA GLY A 98 -1.53 0.59 -13.31
C GLY A 98 -2.79 0.95 -12.51
N ILE A 99 -2.76 2.03 -11.71
CA ILE A 99 -3.91 2.49 -10.94
C ILE A 99 -5.09 2.83 -11.86
N SER A 100 -4.83 3.50 -13.00
CA SER A 100 -5.87 3.80 -13.99
C SER A 100 -6.54 2.54 -14.53
N ALA A 101 -5.74 1.55 -14.96
CA ALA A 101 -6.26 0.29 -15.49
C ALA A 101 -7.04 -0.52 -14.42
N LEU A 102 -6.50 -0.56 -13.19
CA LEU A 102 -7.15 -1.20 -12.06
C LEU A 102 -8.52 -0.56 -11.76
N ASN A 103 -8.56 0.77 -11.66
CA ASN A 103 -9.75 1.54 -11.39
C ASN A 103 -10.82 1.35 -12.48
N ASP A 104 -10.41 1.41 -13.75
CA ASP A 104 -11.33 1.29 -14.88
C ASP A 104 -11.85 -0.13 -15.06
N SER A 105 -11.11 -1.15 -14.59
CA SER A 105 -11.57 -2.55 -14.64
C SER A 105 -12.84 -2.81 -13.81
N ILE A 106 -13.15 -1.94 -12.86
CA ILE A 106 -14.39 -1.96 -12.06
C ILE A 106 -15.33 -0.80 -12.42
N GLY A 107 -15.08 -0.08 -13.52
CA GLY A 107 -15.90 1.06 -13.95
C GLY A 107 -15.75 2.30 -13.06
N GLY A 108 -14.54 2.55 -12.56
CA GLY A 108 -14.23 3.70 -11.72
C GLY A 108 -14.67 3.57 -10.26
N VAL A 109 -14.27 4.50 -9.40
CA VAL A 109 -14.66 4.57 -7.98
C VAL A 109 -15.22 5.94 -7.64
N THR A 110 -16.22 5.96 -6.77
CA THR A 110 -16.75 7.17 -6.16
C THR A 110 -16.15 7.33 -4.76
N VAL A 111 -15.50 8.46 -4.49
CA VAL A 111 -14.85 8.74 -3.22
C VAL A 111 -15.30 10.07 -2.63
N THR A 112 -15.40 10.15 -1.31
CA THR A 112 -15.48 11.43 -0.59
C THR A 112 -14.06 11.84 -0.21
N SER A 113 -13.62 13.04 -0.64
CA SER A 113 -12.30 13.51 -0.27
C SER A 113 -12.20 13.77 1.23
N PRO A 114 -11.25 13.14 1.94
CA PRO A 114 -11.10 13.31 3.39
C PRO A 114 -10.37 14.60 3.77
N VAL A 115 -9.80 15.29 2.80
CA VAL A 115 -8.99 16.49 2.99
C VAL A 115 -9.12 17.43 1.80
N THR A 116 -8.94 18.74 2.03
CA THR A 116 -8.75 19.68 0.93
C THR A 116 -7.33 19.56 0.39
N TYR A 117 -7.20 19.32 -0.92
CA TYR A 117 -5.94 19.30 -1.63
C TYR A 117 -5.81 20.47 -2.58
N LYS A 118 -4.69 21.17 -2.51
CA LYS A 118 -4.29 22.23 -3.43
C LYS A 118 -3.04 21.81 -4.20
N ASP A 119 -2.99 22.13 -5.48
CA ASP A 119 -1.81 21.91 -6.30
C ASP A 119 -0.67 22.91 -5.98
N ASP A 120 0.45 22.81 -6.68
CA ASP A 120 1.62 23.67 -6.47
C ASP A 120 1.36 25.15 -6.85
N ASN A 121 0.26 25.44 -7.56
CA ASN A 121 -0.23 26.79 -7.85
C ASN A 121 -1.24 27.28 -6.82
N ASN A 122 -1.38 26.59 -5.68
CA ASN A 122 -2.35 26.89 -4.61
C ASN A 122 -3.82 26.82 -5.06
N LYS A 123 -4.11 26.20 -6.23
CA LYS A 123 -5.46 25.97 -6.72
C LYS A 123 -6.04 24.73 -6.04
N VAL A 124 -7.28 24.87 -5.53
CA VAL A 124 -8.01 23.72 -4.97
C VAL A 124 -8.35 22.74 -6.07
N VAL A 125 -7.91 21.49 -5.91
CA VAL A 125 -8.19 20.36 -6.80
C VAL A 125 -9.28 19.47 -6.20
N TYR A 126 -9.17 19.17 -4.90
CA TYR A 126 -10.16 18.42 -4.14
C TYR A 126 -10.56 19.20 -2.89
N ASN A 127 -11.85 19.23 -2.60
CA ASN A 127 -12.39 19.80 -1.35
C ASN A 127 -12.73 18.69 -0.37
N GLU A 128 -12.41 18.90 0.90
CA GLU A 128 -12.83 18.02 1.99
C GLU A 128 -14.34 17.88 2.02
N GLY A 129 -14.83 16.64 2.19
CA GLY A 129 -16.25 16.31 2.23
C GLY A 129 -16.94 16.25 0.86
N GLN A 130 -16.30 16.68 -0.23
CA GLN A 130 -16.90 16.61 -1.57
C GLN A 130 -16.69 15.22 -2.18
N ILE A 131 -17.71 14.78 -2.94
CA ILE A 131 -17.74 13.50 -3.66
C ILE A 131 -17.14 13.68 -5.05
N TYR A 132 -16.29 12.74 -5.46
CA TYR A 132 -15.66 12.68 -6.78
C TYR A 132 -15.83 11.29 -7.39
N GLU A 133 -16.20 11.24 -8.66
CA GLU A 133 -16.15 10.04 -9.47
C GLU A 133 -14.80 10.00 -10.18
N LEU A 134 -14.01 8.97 -9.87
CA LEU A 134 -12.64 8.85 -10.37
C LEU A 134 -12.58 7.81 -11.50
N HIS A 135 -12.10 8.25 -12.66
CA HIS A 135 -11.86 7.42 -13.83
C HIS A 135 -10.44 7.64 -14.36
N GLY A 136 -9.83 6.60 -14.93
CA GLY A 136 -8.54 6.67 -15.57
C GLY A 136 -7.49 7.40 -14.73
N LYS A 137 -6.91 8.46 -15.32
CA LYS A 137 -5.87 9.27 -14.69
C LYS A 137 -6.33 10.07 -13.45
N ASP A 138 -7.62 10.30 -13.28
CA ASP A 138 -8.12 11.01 -12.09
C ASP A 138 -7.92 10.16 -10.83
N ALA A 139 -8.07 8.83 -10.94
CA ALA A 139 -7.77 7.91 -9.85
C ALA A 139 -6.28 7.93 -9.48
N GLU A 140 -5.38 7.90 -10.48
CA GLU A 140 -3.94 8.05 -10.27
C GLU A 140 -3.62 9.39 -9.59
N SER A 141 -4.15 10.49 -10.12
CA SER A 141 -3.96 11.83 -9.56
C SER A 141 -4.43 11.92 -8.12
N PHE A 142 -5.61 11.37 -7.80
CA PHE A 142 -6.17 11.40 -6.45
C PHE A 142 -5.27 10.74 -5.41
N VAL A 143 -4.64 9.60 -5.74
CA VAL A 143 -3.78 8.85 -4.80
C VAL A 143 -2.32 9.30 -4.80
N ARG A 144 -1.85 9.95 -5.88
CA ARG A 144 -0.45 10.31 -6.07
C ARG A 144 -0.13 11.74 -5.65
N SER A 145 -1.00 12.69 -6.01
CA SER A 145 -0.72 14.12 -5.93
C SER A 145 -0.40 14.56 -4.51
N ARG A 146 0.57 15.45 -4.37
CA ARG A 146 0.98 16.06 -3.11
C ARG A 146 1.53 17.45 -3.36
N ASN A 147 1.29 18.37 -2.44
CA ASN A 147 1.90 19.68 -2.45
C ASN A 147 2.88 19.73 -1.26
N HIS A 148 4.16 19.80 -1.57
CA HIS A 148 5.24 19.78 -0.57
C HIS A 148 5.30 21.04 0.31
N GLU A 149 4.66 22.13 -0.12
CA GLU A 149 4.59 23.38 0.64
C GLU A 149 3.51 23.35 1.73
N THR A 150 2.62 22.33 1.68
CA THR A 150 1.55 22.16 2.66
C THR A 150 2.05 21.35 3.85
N ALA A 151 1.82 21.82 5.06
CA ALA A 151 2.06 21.02 6.26
C ALA A 151 1.30 19.68 6.19
N ASN A 152 1.91 18.61 6.69
CA ASN A 152 1.33 17.26 6.68
C ASN A 152 0.98 16.69 5.29
N TYR A 153 1.65 17.15 4.22
CA TYR A 153 1.37 16.71 2.84
C TYR A 153 1.37 15.18 2.67
N ASN A 154 2.22 14.47 3.40
CA ASN A 154 2.29 13.01 3.36
C ASN A 154 1.05 12.38 4.02
N ASP A 155 0.62 12.86 5.18
CA ASP A 155 -0.59 12.39 5.86
C ASP A 155 -1.85 12.68 5.05
N ASN A 156 -1.93 13.85 4.42
CA ASN A 156 -3.04 14.22 3.52
C ASN A 156 -3.11 13.27 2.31
N ARG A 157 -1.96 12.88 1.73
CA ARG A 157 -1.93 11.88 0.67
C ARG A 157 -2.35 10.51 1.18
N MET A 158 -1.84 10.06 2.33
CA MET A 158 -2.20 8.79 2.93
C MET A 158 -3.69 8.71 3.25
N ALA A 159 -4.31 9.81 3.70
CA ALA A 159 -5.76 9.87 3.92
C ALA A 159 -6.54 9.66 2.61
N ARG A 160 -6.15 10.30 1.50
CA ARG A 160 -6.77 10.09 0.18
C ARG A 160 -6.55 8.68 -0.34
N GLN A 161 -5.36 8.10 -0.17
CA GLN A 161 -5.07 6.72 -0.51
C GLN A 161 -5.97 5.75 0.26
N LYS A 162 -6.18 5.98 1.56
CA LYS A 162 -7.10 5.19 2.39
C LYS A 162 -8.54 5.31 1.88
N ALA A 163 -9.03 6.51 1.60
CA ALA A 163 -10.38 6.74 1.09
C ALA A 163 -10.60 6.02 -0.26
N TYR A 164 -9.64 6.13 -1.18
CA TYR A 164 -9.67 5.45 -2.46
C TYR A 164 -9.68 3.92 -2.29
N LEU A 165 -8.78 3.38 -1.47
CA LEU A 165 -8.68 1.94 -1.27
C LEU A 165 -9.95 1.36 -0.65
N ASN A 166 -10.56 2.04 0.32
CA ASN A 166 -11.85 1.63 0.89
C ASN A 166 -12.93 1.58 -0.20
N ALA A 167 -13.10 2.66 -0.96
CA ALA A 167 -14.10 2.71 -2.02
C ALA A 167 -13.87 1.65 -3.11
N PHE A 168 -12.60 1.38 -3.45
CA PHE A 168 -12.22 0.33 -4.38
C PHE A 168 -12.59 -1.07 -3.85
N ILE A 169 -12.28 -1.34 -2.59
CA ILE A 169 -12.62 -2.62 -1.93
C ILE A 169 -14.13 -2.80 -1.87
N ASP A 170 -14.88 -1.81 -1.40
CA ASP A 170 -16.34 -1.88 -1.26
C ASP A 170 -17.01 -2.16 -2.62
N LYS A 171 -16.58 -1.46 -3.67
CA LYS A 171 -17.09 -1.69 -5.02
C LYS A 171 -16.72 -3.08 -5.55
N THR A 172 -15.46 -3.51 -5.36
CA THR A 172 -14.99 -4.84 -5.74
C THR A 172 -15.78 -5.94 -5.03
N VAL A 173 -16.00 -5.83 -3.72
CA VAL A 173 -16.82 -6.78 -2.94
C VAL A 173 -18.24 -6.83 -3.47
N SER A 174 -18.86 -5.68 -3.73
CA SER A 174 -20.21 -5.61 -4.30
C SER A 174 -20.30 -6.29 -5.67
N MET A 175 -19.36 -6.00 -6.57
CA MET A 175 -19.30 -6.63 -7.90
C MET A 175 -19.05 -8.13 -7.81
N THR A 176 -18.17 -8.59 -6.92
CA THR A 176 -17.84 -10.01 -6.76
C THR A 176 -19.03 -10.81 -6.23
N LYS A 177 -19.91 -10.20 -5.42
CA LYS A 177 -21.18 -10.83 -5.01
C LYS A 177 -22.11 -11.11 -6.19
N SER A 178 -22.05 -10.29 -7.23
CA SER A 178 -22.85 -10.44 -8.45
C SER A 178 -22.15 -11.30 -9.49
N ASP A 179 -20.81 -11.23 -9.56
CA ASP A 179 -19.98 -11.99 -10.48
C ASP A 179 -18.68 -12.43 -9.79
N VAL A 180 -18.59 -13.70 -9.48
CA VAL A 180 -17.43 -14.32 -8.79
C VAL A 180 -16.14 -14.30 -9.62
N THR A 181 -16.20 -13.96 -10.91
CA THR A 181 -15.02 -13.81 -11.78
C THR A 181 -14.35 -12.44 -11.66
N THR A 182 -15.03 -11.47 -11.04
CA THR A 182 -14.54 -10.09 -10.86
C THR A 182 -13.10 -10.02 -10.33
N PRO A 183 -12.68 -10.74 -9.28
CA PRO A 183 -11.30 -10.65 -8.76
C PRO A 183 -10.24 -11.09 -9.79
N VAL A 184 -10.57 -12.10 -10.60
CA VAL A 184 -9.66 -12.58 -11.67
C VAL A 184 -9.59 -11.56 -12.81
N THR A 185 -10.70 -10.92 -13.14
CA THR A 185 -10.75 -9.85 -14.15
C THR A 185 -9.89 -8.67 -13.72
N ILE A 186 -10.03 -8.22 -12.46
CA ILE A 186 -9.20 -7.17 -11.86
C ILE A 186 -7.72 -7.55 -11.88
N TYR A 187 -7.38 -8.79 -11.45
CA TYR A 187 -6.02 -9.31 -11.47
C TYR A 187 -5.40 -9.26 -12.87
N ASN A 188 -6.14 -9.72 -13.88
CA ASN A 188 -5.66 -9.75 -15.27
C ASN A 188 -5.47 -8.35 -15.84
N SER A 189 -6.32 -7.39 -15.50
CA SER A 189 -6.20 -5.97 -15.89
C SER A 189 -4.97 -5.30 -15.27
N ALA A 190 -4.64 -5.64 -14.02
CA ALA A 190 -3.49 -5.10 -13.31
C ALA A 190 -2.17 -5.79 -13.66
N LYS A 191 -2.21 -7.05 -14.12
CA LYS A 191 -1.03 -7.90 -14.34
C LYS A 191 0.10 -7.27 -15.18
N PRO A 192 -0.16 -6.50 -16.26
CA PRO A 192 0.89 -5.86 -17.03
C PRO A 192 1.68 -4.80 -16.24
N TYR A 193 1.11 -4.28 -15.16
CA TYR A 193 1.63 -3.20 -14.33
C TYR A 193 2.10 -3.66 -12.96
N MET A 194 2.11 -4.98 -12.68
CA MET A 194 2.44 -5.46 -11.34
C MET A 194 3.50 -6.56 -11.34
N THR A 195 4.26 -6.58 -10.26
CA THR A 195 5.12 -7.70 -9.86
C THR A 195 4.53 -8.35 -8.63
N THR A 196 4.22 -9.65 -8.71
CA THR A 196 3.54 -10.36 -7.63
C THR A 196 3.91 -11.83 -7.61
N ASN A 197 3.95 -12.43 -6.42
CA ASN A 197 4.02 -13.88 -6.24
C ASN A 197 2.64 -14.54 -6.04
N LEU A 198 1.54 -13.76 -6.18
CA LEU A 198 0.18 -14.29 -6.19
C LEU A 198 -0.18 -14.80 -7.59
N SER A 199 -0.78 -15.99 -7.67
CA SER A 199 -1.42 -16.49 -8.89
C SER A 199 -2.89 -16.07 -8.96
N ALA A 200 -3.47 -16.04 -10.17
CA ALA A 200 -4.91 -15.80 -10.35
C ALA A 200 -5.76 -16.81 -9.55
N ALA A 201 -5.34 -18.07 -9.46
CA ALA A 201 -6.01 -19.09 -8.66
C ALA A 201 -6.01 -18.74 -7.16
N LYS A 202 -4.87 -18.25 -6.62
CA LYS A 202 -4.78 -17.83 -5.21
C LYS A 202 -5.63 -16.58 -4.94
N VAL A 203 -5.68 -15.64 -5.88
CA VAL A 203 -6.55 -14.46 -5.80
C VAL A 203 -8.02 -14.88 -5.78
N SER A 204 -8.43 -15.77 -6.69
CA SER A 204 -9.80 -16.30 -6.73
C SER A 204 -10.18 -17.02 -5.44
N TYR A 205 -9.29 -17.88 -4.92
CA TYR A 205 -9.50 -18.58 -3.66
C TYR A 205 -9.71 -17.61 -2.49
N LEU A 206 -8.80 -16.65 -2.31
CA LEU A 206 -8.88 -15.67 -1.23
C LEU A 206 -10.15 -14.83 -1.34
N ALA A 207 -10.48 -14.34 -2.53
CA ALA A 207 -11.68 -13.55 -2.74
C ALA A 207 -12.97 -14.34 -2.42
N THR A 208 -13.04 -15.59 -2.85
CA THR A 208 -14.20 -16.47 -2.59
C THR A 208 -14.33 -16.79 -1.10
N ASP A 209 -13.21 -17.07 -0.42
CA ASP A 209 -13.21 -17.37 1.02
C ASP A 209 -13.64 -16.15 1.85
N LEU A 210 -13.10 -14.97 1.54
CA LEU A 210 -13.45 -13.72 2.19
C LEU A 210 -14.93 -13.36 1.99
N LEU A 211 -15.47 -13.52 0.77
CA LEU A 211 -16.88 -13.28 0.50
C LEU A 211 -17.79 -14.22 1.29
N ARG A 212 -17.44 -15.51 1.35
CA ARG A 212 -18.22 -16.52 2.09
C ARG A 212 -18.30 -16.19 3.58
N LYS A 213 -17.25 -15.56 4.12
CA LYS A 213 -17.17 -15.15 5.53
C LYS A 213 -17.74 -13.76 5.80
N GLY A 214 -18.30 -13.12 4.78
CA GLY A 214 -19.03 -11.85 4.93
C GLY A 214 -18.13 -10.64 5.13
N ILE A 215 -16.95 -10.63 4.48
CA ILE A 215 -16.05 -9.49 4.56
C ILE A 215 -16.78 -8.20 4.20
N THR A 216 -16.62 -7.19 5.04
CA THR A 216 -16.96 -5.79 4.77
C THR A 216 -15.68 -5.02 4.48
N SER A 217 -15.78 -3.71 4.23
CA SER A 217 -14.62 -2.85 3.99
C SER A 217 -13.47 -3.14 4.98
N ALA A 218 -12.27 -3.26 4.44
CA ALA A 218 -11.09 -3.55 5.25
C ALA A 218 -10.87 -2.44 6.29
N ASP A 219 -10.69 -2.81 7.56
CA ASP A 219 -10.25 -1.87 8.58
C ASP A 219 -8.82 -1.45 8.27
N ILE A 220 -8.68 -0.27 7.64
CA ILE A 220 -7.38 0.30 7.30
C ILE A 220 -6.89 1.17 8.46
N GLN A 221 -5.89 0.66 9.16
CA GLN A 221 -5.27 1.33 10.29
C GLN A 221 -3.88 1.86 9.91
N LYS A 222 -3.61 3.14 10.19
CA LYS A 222 -2.27 3.69 10.02
C LYS A 222 -1.35 3.16 11.14
N VAL A 223 -0.16 2.67 10.79
CA VAL A 223 0.88 2.38 11.78
C VAL A 223 1.15 3.63 12.60
N PRO A 224 1.01 3.57 13.94
CA PRO A 224 1.08 4.75 14.79
C PRO A 224 2.49 5.34 14.83
N GLY A 225 2.57 6.66 14.76
CA GLY A 225 3.84 7.39 14.77
C GLY A 225 3.65 8.84 14.36
N LYS A 226 4.76 9.54 14.13
CA LYS A 226 4.77 10.95 13.73
C LYS A 226 5.90 11.23 12.74
N ASP A 227 5.63 12.11 11.78
CA ASP A 227 6.66 12.72 10.97
C ASP A 227 7.53 13.66 11.85
N LYS A 228 8.85 13.63 11.61
CA LYS A 228 9.84 14.51 12.23
C LYS A 228 10.82 14.95 11.14
N ASP A 229 11.24 16.18 11.23
CA ASP A 229 12.32 16.67 10.38
C ASP A 229 13.61 15.95 10.75
N GLY A 230 14.14 15.20 9.80
CA GLY A 230 15.45 14.58 9.87
C GLY A 230 16.53 15.53 9.29
N LYS A 231 17.78 15.05 9.23
CA LYS A 231 18.89 15.87 8.72
C LYS A 231 18.72 16.22 7.23
N ASN A 232 18.22 15.30 6.41
CA ASN A 232 18.15 15.42 4.95
C ASN A 232 16.73 15.29 4.39
N TYR A 233 15.80 14.69 5.16
CA TYR A 233 14.43 14.37 4.74
C TYR A 233 13.53 14.17 5.95
N VAL A 234 12.22 14.18 5.71
CA VAL A 234 11.23 13.88 6.75
C VAL A 234 11.31 12.40 7.12
N GLU A 235 11.39 12.09 8.40
CA GLU A 235 11.45 10.75 8.97
C GLU A 235 10.16 10.45 9.74
N TYR A 236 9.54 9.30 9.47
CA TYR A 236 8.41 8.83 10.27
C TYR A 236 8.91 7.96 11.41
N LYS A 237 8.74 8.43 12.64
CA LYS A 237 9.12 7.70 13.85
C LYS A 237 7.91 6.96 14.40
N VAL A 238 7.96 5.65 14.41
CA VAL A 238 6.90 4.77 14.92
C VAL A 238 6.78 4.92 16.45
N ASP A 239 5.55 5.00 16.94
CA ASP A 239 5.23 4.83 18.35
C ASP A 239 5.22 3.33 18.68
N ASN A 240 6.38 2.82 19.08
CA ASN A 240 6.60 1.38 19.29
C ASN A 240 5.61 0.79 20.32
N LYS A 241 5.21 1.54 21.36
CA LYS A 241 4.29 1.04 22.37
C LYS A 241 2.88 0.82 21.78
N LYS A 242 2.39 1.81 21.04
CA LYS A 242 1.07 1.71 20.39
C LYS A 242 1.09 0.69 19.26
N PHE A 243 2.19 0.64 18.51
CA PHE A 243 2.33 -0.30 17.41
C PHE A 243 2.42 -1.74 17.89
N PHE A 244 3.20 -2.00 18.95
CA PHE A 244 3.25 -3.33 19.56
C PHE A 244 1.86 -3.79 20.05
N LYS A 245 1.11 -2.89 20.70
CA LYS A 245 -0.26 -3.20 21.11
C LYS A 245 -1.14 -3.54 19.90
N MET A 246 -1.06 -2.76 18.82
CA MET A 246 -1.81 -3.01 17.58
C MET A 246 -1.47 -4.38 16.97
N ILE A 247 -0.20 -4.79 17.00
CA ILE A 247 0.24 -6.11 16.55
C ILE A 247 -0.34 -7.22 17.43
N VAL A 248 -0.27 -7.04 18.75
CA VAL A 248 -0.84 -8.03 19.69
C VAL A 248 -2.34 -8.18 19.47
N ASP A 249 -3.06 -7.07 19.39
CA ASP A 249 -4.53 -7.09 19.18
C ASP A 249 -4.93 -7.73 17.84
N THR A 250 -4.04 -7.74 16.83
CA THR A 250 -4.33 -8.29 15.51
C THR A 250 -3.93 -9.76 15.37
N PHE A 251 -2.79 -10.16 15.90
CA PHE A 251 -2.19 -11.47 15.59
C PHE A 251 -2.21 -12.46 16.75
N TYR A 252 -2.65 -12.03 17.94
CA TYR A 252 -2.61 -12.87 19.13
C TYR A 252 -3.97 -12.87 19.83
N VAL A 253 -4.37 -14.02 20.33
CA VAL A 253 -5.47 -14.16 21.27
C VAL A 253 -4.90 -14.43 22.66
N GLN A 254 -5.57 -13.91 23.69
CA GLN A 254 -5.17 -14.20 25.08
C GLN A 254 -5.35 -15.70 25.30
N ALA A 255 -4.31 -16.37 25.79
CA ALA A 255 -4.43 -17.74 26.25
C ALA A 255 -5.22 -17.76 27.57
N ASP A 256 -6.18 -18.66 27.67
CA ASP A 256 -6.97 -18.92 28.91
C ASP A 256 -6.07 -19.49 29.99
#